data_d61b9549d316d92a3815c7fc2baf4c6d
#
_entry.id   d61b9549d316d92a3815c7fc2baf4c6d
#
_cell.length_a   1.000
_cell.length_b   1.000
_cell.length_c   1.000
_cell.angle_alpha   90.00
_cell.angle_beta   90.00
_cell.angle_gamma   90.00
#
_symmetry.space_group_name_H-M   'P 1'
#
loop_
_entity.id
_entity.type
_entity.pdbx_description
1 polymer ?
#
loop_
_entity_poly.entity_id
_entity_poly.type
_entity_poly.pdbx_seq_one_letter_code
_entity_poly.pdbx_strand_id
1 'polypeptide(L)'
;ILHIYAAKGMRTYTLAAAERMKLLRRLDAKEHRGKTPLLVAVTARQPAIVYDLIQTGADVNAVDNKGQSALHLAATYGYAQVLQVGQTSMVLIARNVNLHRYLPPLLGFPGHTPLHCAVLAHNALLREQACQMLTEEQQESLQHQSEELECCIHLLVQTGASIYSRDVKSNKTVLHYTVQDGNISLLRYFLELNAFKSKDFVNNKAHGNTALHMAAALPRDKNQKEIVQLLLDHGADPSIRNLDNDQPIHMAPSG
;
A
#
# COMPACT_ATOMS: atom_id res chain seq x y z
N ILE A 1 -10.28 27.53 5.78
CA ILE A 1 -10.12 27.62 7.25
C ILE A 1 -10.06 26.21 7.85
N LEU A 2 -11.05 25.32 7.61
CA LEU A 2 -11.09 23.95 8.16
C LEU A 2 -9.82 23.15 7.81
N HIS A 3 -9.33 23.19 6.57
CA HIS A 3 -8.09 22.55 6.14
C HIS A 3 -6.87 23.02 6.96
N ILE A 4 -6.80 24.32 7.28
CA ILE A 4 -5.68 24.90 8.05
C ILE A 4 -5.72 24.38 9.49
N TYR A 5 -6.89 24.35 10.12
CA TYR A 5 -7.04 23.82 11.48
C TYR A 5 -6.69 22.32 11.54
N ALA A 6 -7.15 21.56 10.55
CA ALA A 6 -6.83 20.13 10.42
C ALA A 6 -5.32 19.90 10.23
N ALA A 7 -4.65 20.69 9.37
CA ALA A 7 -3.23 20.58 9.15
C ALA A 7 -2.38 20.93 10.39
N LYS A 8 -2.82 21.93 11.18
CA LYS A 8 -2.11 22.41 12.37
C LYS A 8 -2.39 21.58 13.63
N GLY A 9 -3.24 20.58 13.57
CA GLY A 9 -3.60 19.77 14.74
C GLY A 9 -4.49 20.49 15.75
N MET A 10 -5.19 21.56 15.33
CA MET A 10 -6.03 22.37 16.20
C MET A 10 -7.41 21.72 16.39
N ARG A 11 -7.46 20.62 17.16
CA ARG A 11 -8.60 19.72 17.27
C ARG A 11 -9.92 20.41 17.58
N THR A 12 -9.95 21.25 18.63
CA THR A 12 -11.15 21.96 19.07
C THR A 12 -11.72 22.88 17.96
N TYR A 13 -10.84 23.64 17.32
CA TYR A 13 -11.24 24.54 16.23
C TYR A 13 -11.66 23.75 14.99
N THR A 14 -11.00 22.62 14.72
CA THR A 14 -11.38 21.73 13.61
C THR A 14 -12.78 21.17 13.81
N LEU A 15 -13.10 20.68 15.01
CA LEU A 15 -14.41 20.12 15.32
C LEU A 15 -15.52 21.18 15.18
N ALA A 16 -15.34 22.37 15.80
CA ALA A 16 -16.30 23.45 15.68
C ALA A 16 -16.52 23.92 14.24
N ALA A 17 -15.43 24.03 13.47
CA ALA A 17 -15.50 24.37 12.06
C ALA A 17 -16.15 23.27 11.21
N ALA A 18 -15.87 22.00 11.50
CA ALA A 18 -16.43 20.86 10.80
C ALA A 18 -17.96 20.78 10.98
N GLU A 19 -18.48 20.94 12.19
CA GLU A 19 -19.93 20.99 12.46
C GLU A 19 -20.61 22.11 11.66
N ARG A 20 -20.02 23.29 11.65
CA ARG A 20 -20.54 24.41 10.86
C ARG A 20 -20.49 24.13 9.35
N MET A 21 -19.40 23.56 8.85
CA MET A 21 -19.25 23.21 7.44
C MET A 21 -20.19 22.09 7.01
N LYS A 22 -20.49 21.14 7.91
CA LYS A 22 -21.50 20.11 7.71
C LYS A 22 -22.88 20.71 7.45
N LEU A 23 -23.30 21.68 8.27
CA LEU A 23 -24.57 22.38 8.10
C LEU A 23 -24.64 23.11 6.74
N LEU A 24 -23.52 23.64 6.26
CA LEU A 24 -23.41 24.30 4.96
C LEU A 24 -23.21 23.31 3.80
N ARG A 25 -23.21 22.00 4.03
CA ARG A 25 -22.89 20.94 3.05
C ARG A 25 -21.54 21.13 2.35
N ARG A 26 -20.54 21.63 3.09
CA ARG A 26 -19.18 21.93 2.60
C ARG A 26 -18.08 21.23 3.40
N LEU A 27 -18.43 20.16 4.14
CA LEU A 27 -17.46 19.42 4.96
C LEU A 27 -16.33 18.82 4.09
N ASP A 28 -16.66 18.37 2.87
CA ASP A 28 -15.72 17.75 1.93
C ASP A 28 -15.24 18.72 0.83
N ALA A 29 -15.29 20.03 1.11
CA ALA A 29 -14.75 21.03 0.17
C ALA A 29 -13.27 20.77 -0.10
N LYS A 30 -12.86 20.77 -1.37
CA LYS A 30 -11.48 20.52 -1.79
C LYS A 30 -10.67 21.81 -1.87
N GLU A 31 -9.42 21.76 -1.42
CA GLU A 31 -8.44 22.82 -1.63
C GLU A 31 -7.78 22.69 -3.03
N HIS A 32 -6.83 23.56 -3.38
CA HIS A 32 -6.22 23.62 -4.73
C HIS A 32 -5.53 22.32 -5.20
N ARG A 33 -5.07 21.45 -4.27
CA ARG A 33 -4.52 20.13 -4.58
C ARG A 33 -5.59 19.03 -4.61
N GLY A 34 -6.86 19.40 -4.49
CA GLY A 34 -7.99 18.49 -4.46
C GLY A 34 -8.18 17.75 -3.13
N LYS A 35 -7.46 18.12 -2.07
CA LYS A 35 -7.59 17.48 -0.77
C LYS A 35 -8.78 18.05 0.00
N THR A 36 -9.59 17.15 0.57
CA THR A 36 -10.61 17.48 1.57
C THR A 36 -9.95 17.72 2.93
N PRO A 37 -10.65 18.31 3.91
CA PRO A 37 -10.13 18.44 5.29
C PRO A 37 -9.68 17.10 5.88
N LEU A 38 -10.41 16.00 5.60
CA LEU A 38 -10.03 14.66 6.02
C LEU A 38 -8.68 14.24 5.43
N LEU A 39 -8.47 14.41 4.11
CA LEU A 39 -7.22 14.06 3.45
C LEU A 39 -6.05 14.92 3.95
N VAL A 40 -6.31 16.18 4.29
CA VAL A 40 -5.30 17.05 4.92
C VAL A 40 -4.93 16.55 6.31
N ALA A 41 -5.92 16.19 7.14
CA ALA A 41 -5.68 15.64 8.48
C ALA A 41 -4.86 14.34 8.44
N VAL A 42 -5.14 13.44 7.49
CA VAL A 42 -4.35 12.23 7.26
C VAL A 42 -2.91 12.58 6.88
N THR A 43 -2.72 13.47 5.89
CA THR A 43 -1.38 13.88 5.44
C THR A 43 -0.57 14.54 6.57
N ALA A 44 -1.24 15.28 7.46
CA ALA A 44 -0.63 15.94 8.62
C ALA A 44 -0.45 14.99 9.83
N ARG A 45 -0.75 13.70 9.70
CA ARG A 45 -0.65 12.68 10.76
C ARG A 45 -1.42 13.08 12.03
N GLN A 46 -2.69 13.49 11.88
CA GLN A 46 -3.56 13.93 12.96
C GLN A 46 -4.68 12.92 13.24
N PRO A 47 -4.40 11.75 13.87
CA PRO A 47 -5.35 10.65 14.00
C PRO A 47 -6.63 11.05 14.76
N ALA A 48 -6.53 11.86 15.81
CA ALA A 48 -7.69 12.31 16.56
C ALA A 48 -8.62 13.19 15.71
N ILE A 49 -8.06 14.06 14.86
CA ILE A 49 -8.83 14.91 13.95
C ILE A 49 -9.44 14.06 12.80
N VAL A 50 -8.72 13.07 12.31
CA VAL A 50 -9.25 12.09 11.33
C VAL A 50 -10.49 11.42 11.91
N TYR A 51 -10.41 10.91 13.14
CA TYR A 51 -11.55 10.32 13.83
C TYR A 51 -12.74 11.30 13.92
N ASP A 52 -12.50 12.51 14.44
CA ASP A 52 -13.55 13.50 14.63
C ASP A 52 -14.23 13.88 13.30
N LEU A 53 -13.46 14.07 12.23
CA LEU A 53 -14.01 14.37 10.90
C LEU A 53 -14.87 13.23 10.34
N ILE A 54 -14.45 11.98 10.53
CA ILE A 54 -15.23 10.80 10.12
C ILE A 54 -16.54 10.72 10.93
N GLN A 55 -16.49 10.92 12.24
CA GLN A 55 -17.68 10.95 13.10
C GLN A 55 -18.63 12.10 12.73
N THR A 56 -18.10 13.24 12.30
CA THR A 56 -18.90 14.37 11.81
C THR A 56 -19.57 14.06 10.47
N GLY A 57 -19.10 13.06 9.73
CA GLY A 57 -19.70 12.57 8.47
C GLY A 57 -18.91 12.99 7.22
N ALA A 58 -17.60 13.23 7.34
CA ALA A 58 -16.73 13.45 6.19
C ALA A 58 -16.73 12.23 5.24
N ASP A 59 -16.69 12.49 3.94
CA ASP A 59 -16.63 11.44 2.93
C ASP A 59 -15.26 10.75 2.94
N VAL A 60 -15.24 9.54 3.46
CA VAL A 60 -14.04 8.69 3.55
C VAL A 60 -13.54 8.18 2.19
N ASN A 61 -14.39 8.22 1.17
CA ASN A 61 -14.08 7.79 -0.19
C ASN A 61 -13.61 8.97 -1.08
N ALA A 62 -13.64 10.19 -0.54
CA ALA A 62 -13.11 11.34 -1.26
C ALA A 62 -11.66 11.11 -1.66
N VAL A 63 -11.32 11.52 -2.88
CA VAL A 63 -9.97 11.40 -3.42
C VAL A 63 -9.42 12.78 -3.80
N ASP A 64 -8.10 12.93 -3.71
CA ASP A 64 -7.39 14.12 -4.17
C ASP A 64 -7.24 14.14 -5.71
N ASN A 65 -6.54 15.15 -6.25
CA ASN A 65 -6.29 15.26 -7.68
C ASN A 65 -5.45 14.11 -8.26
N LYS A 66 -4.80 13.32 -7.42
CA LYS A 66 -4.05 12.11 -7.81
C LYS A 66 -4.87 10.83 -7.68
N GLY A 67 -6.14 10.93 -7.29
CA GLY A 67 -6.99 9.76 -7.03
C GLY A 67 -6.68 9.04 -5.71
N GLN A 68 -5.95 9.67 -4.78
CA GLN A 68 -5.62 9.08 -3.49
C GLN A 68 -6.72 9.34 -2.47
N SER A 69 -7.25 8.28 -1.87
CA SER A 69 -8.14 8.35 -0.71
C SER A 69 -7.35 8.45 0.60
N ALA A 70 -8.06 8.63 1.72
CA ALA A 70 -7.48 8.60 3.05
C ALA A 70 -6.66 7.33 3.32
N LEU A 71 -7.15 6.15 2.88
CA LEU A 71 -6.45 4.88 3.03
C LEU A 71 -5.17 4.80 2.19
N HIS A 72 -5.18 5.30 0.95
CA HIS A 72 -3.98 5.34 0.10
C HIS A 72 -2.90 6.21 0.73
N LEU A 73 -3.26 7.40 1.24
CA LEU A 73 -2.33 8.31 1.89
C LEU A 73 -1.75 7.71 3.18
N ALA A 74 -2.60 7.18 4.06
CA ALA A 74 -2.15 6.55 5.30
C ALA A 74 -1.22 5.36 5.03
N ALA A 75 -1.54 4.52 4.04
CA ALA A 75 -0.73 3.39 3.63
C ALA A 75 0.62 3.81 3.02
N THR A 76 0.63 4.83 2.17
CA THR A 76 1.86 5.33 1.52
C THR A 76 2.84 5.92 2.53
N TYR A 77 2.33 6.62 3.54
CA TYR A 77 3.16 7.29 4.54
C TYR A 77 3.45 6.44 5.79
N GLY A 78 2.91 5.24 5.89
CA GLY A 78 3.11 4.37 7.06
C GLY A 78 2.40 4.86 8.32
N TYR A 79 1.27 5.56 8.20
CA TYR A 79 0.55 6.12 9.35
C TYR A 79 -0.35 5.09 10.01
N ALA A 80 0.25 4.08 10.66
CA ALA A 80 -0.45 2.99 11.32
C ALA A 80 -1.48 3.49 12.34
N GLN A 81 -1.17 4.53 13.11
CA GLN A 81 -2.11 5.13 14.07
C GLN A 81 -3.36 5.67 13.40
N VAL A 82 -3.25 6.27 12.19
CA VAL A 82 -4.41 6.73 11.42
C VAL A 82 -5.27 5.56 10.99
N LEU A 83 -4.67 4.42 10.64
CA LEU A 83 -5.40 3.19 10.32
C LEU A 83 -6.04 2.55 11.56
N GLN A 84 -5.37 2.60 12.72
CA GLN A 84 -5.85 2.03 13.99
C GLN A 84 -7.00 2.82 14.62
N VAL A 85 -6.97 4.14 14.59
CA VAL A 85 -8.01 5.04 15.14
C VAL A 85 -9.39 4.72 14.58
N GLY A 86 -9.39 4.03 13.47
CA GLY A 86 -10.59 3.56 12.84
C GLY A 86 -10.97 2.10 13.09
N GLN A 87 -10.47 1.38 14.11
CA GLN A 87 -10.94 0.00 14.29
C GLN A 87 -12.47 -0.12 14.30
N THR A 88 -13.18 0.91 14.74
CA THR A 88 -14.64 1.00 14.54
C THR A 88 -15.03 1.74 13.25
N SER A 89 -14.28 2.76 12.82
CA SER A 89 -14.67 3.59 11.68
C SER A 89 -13.93 3.21 10.38
N MET A 90 -12.65 2.81 10.43
CA MET A 90 -11.91 2.37 9.25
C MET A 90 -12.23 0.92 8.84
N VAL A 91 -12.63 0.06 9.77
CA VAL A 91 -13.22 -1.25 9.43
C VAL A 91 -14.58 -1.05 8.74
N LEU A 92 -15.35 -0.04 9.12
CA LEU A 92 -16.55 0.37 8.38
C LEU A 92 -16.18 0.95 7.01
N ILE A 93 -15.07 1.69 6.89
CA ILE A 93 -14.54 2.20 5.62
C ILE A 93 -14.04 1.04 4.76
N ALA A 94 -13.23 0.14 5.31
CA ALA A 94 -12.72 -1.03 4.58
C ALA A 94 -13.83 -2.00 4.18
N ARG A 95 -14.90 -2.13 4.97
CA ARG A 95 -16.09 -2.95 4.65
C ARG A 95 -17.04 -2.26 3.69
N ASN A 96 -17.20 -0.93 3.76
CA ASN A 96 -18.06 -0.15 2.88
C ASN A 96 -17.36 0.28 1.58
N VAL A 97 -16.03 0.35 1.57
CA VAL A 97 -15.27 0.47 0.34
C VAL A 97 -15.21 -0.93 -0.26
N ASN A 98 -16.12 -1.23 -1.17
CA ASN A 98 -15.92 -2.24 -2.19
C ASN A 98 -14.67 -1.80 -2.97
N LEU A 99 -13.50 -2.13 -2.44
CA LEU A 99 -12.17 -1.72 -2.94
C LEU A 99 -11.93 -2.07 -4.42
N HIS A 100 -12.85 -2.87 -5.01
CA HIS A 100 -12.77 -3.32 -6.40
C HIS A 100 -13.81 -2.71 -7.33
N ARG A 101 -14.82 -1.97 -6.84
CA ARG A 101 -16.00 -1.70 -7.71
C ARG A 101 -16.22 -0.26 -8.12
N TYR A 102 -15.61 0.75 -7.48
CA TYR A 102 -15.98 2.16 -7.70
C TYR A 102 -14.84 3.17 -7.68
N LEU A 103 -13.61 2.79 -8.02
CA LEU A 103 -12.64 3.81 -8.41
C LEU A 103 -12.62 3.83 -9.94
N PRO A 104 -13.24 4.88 -10.56
CA PRO A 104 -12.97 5.14 -11.97
C PRO A 104 -11.46 5.32 -12.13
N PRO A 105 -10.88 4.97 -13.30
CA PRO A 105 -9.49 5.23 -13.59
C PRO A 105 -9.29 6.74 -13.69
N LEU A 106 -9.23 7.44 -12.54
CA LEU A 106 -8.91 8.85 -12.48
C LEU A 106 -7.42 9.01 -12.71
N LEU A 107 -7.13 9.70 -13.79
CA LEU A 107 -5.84 10.18 -14.27
C LEU A 107 -4.88 10.51 -13.13
N GLY A 108 -3.86 9.66 -12.91
CA GLY A 108 -2.70 10.01 -12.11
C GLY A 108 -2.18 8.94 -11.13
N PHE A 109 -3.00 8.03 -10.63
CA PHE A 109 -2.56 6.89 -9.84
C PHE A 109 -2.69 5.61 -10.68
N PRO A 110 -1.68 4.75 -10.72
CA PRO A 110 -1.68 3.56 -11.59
C PRO A 110 -2.63 2.45 -11.11
N GLY A 111 -3.78 2.79 -10.50
CA GLY A 111 -4.76 1.82 -10.04
C GLY A 111 -4.27 0.91 -8.92
N HIS A 112 -3.32 1.40 -8.12
CA HIS A 112 -2.85 0.71 -6.93
C HIS A 112 -3.92 0.71 -5.85
N THR A 113 -4.07 -0.40 -5.14
CA THR A 113 -4.83 -0.44 -3.89
C THR A 113 -4.00 0.17 -2.74
N PRO A 114 -4.60 0.54 -1.60
CA PRO A 114 -3.84 0.95 -0.42
C PRO A 114 -2.74 -0.06 -0.02
N LEU A 115 -3.01 -1.36 -0.16
CA LEU A 115 -2.03 -2.40 0.12
C LEU A 115 -0.83 -2.34 -0.84
N HIS A 116 -1.04 -2.13 -2.14
CA HIS A 116 0.05 -1.89 -3.10
C HIS A 116 0.88 -0.66 -2.69
N CYS A 117 0.21 0.43 -2.27
CA CYS A 117 0.91 1.65 -1.84
C CYS A 117 1.82 1.41 -0.64
N ALA A 118 1.35 0.68 0.38
CA ALA A 118 2.15 0.34 1.55
C ALA A 118 3.36 -0.54 1.20
N VAL A 119 3.15 -1.57 0.37
CA VAL A 119 4.23 -2.47 -0.09
C VAL A 119 5.28 -1.72 -0.90
N LEU A 120 4.86 -0.86 -1.84
CA LEU A 120 5.78 -0.06 -2.64
C LEU A 120 6.57 0.94 -1.79
N ALA A 121 5.94 1.55 -0.78
CA ALA A 121 6.61 2.45 0.15
C ALA A 121 7.65 1.69 0.98
N HIS A 122 7.32 0.51 1.49
CA HIS A 122 8.24 -0.35 2.24
C HIS A 122 9.42 -0.79 1.36
N ASN A 123 9.16 -1.22 0.13
CA ASN A 123 10.21 -1.57 -0.83
C ASN A 123 11.15 -0.39 -1.14
N ALA A 124 10.60 0.83 -1.22
CA ALA A 124 11.40 2.03 -1.43
C ALA A 124 12.36 2.30 -0.26
N LEU A 125 11.91 2.11 0.99
CA LEU A 125 12.76 2.22 2.18
C LEU A 125 13.90 1.19 2.17
N LEU A 126 13.62 -0.07 1.81
CA LEU A 126 14.65 -1.09 1.71
C LEU A 126 15.74 -0.74 0.68
N ARG A 127 15.33 -0.17 -0.46
CA ARG A 127 16.29 0.31 -1.46
C ARG A 127 17.13 1.49 -0.94
N GLU A 128 16.52 2.38 -0.17
CA GLU A 128 17.23 3.50 0.45
C GLU A 128 18.24 3.01 1.49
N GLN A 129 17.86 2.06 2.34
CA GLN A 129 18.75 1.42 3.30
C GLN A 129 19.96 0.73 2.63
N ALA A 130 19.74 0.12 1.46
CA ALA A 130 20.81 -0.59 0.73
C ALA A 130 21.79 0.35 -0.01
N CYS A 131 21.38 1.56 -0.37
CA CYS A 131 22.13 2.45 -1.27
C CYS A 131 23.02 3.50 -0.57
N GLN A 132 22.88 3.70 0.74
CA GLN A 132 23.54 4.83 1.44
C GLN A 132 24.40 4.36 2.61
N MET A 133 25.57 5.03 2.81
CA MET A 133 26.24 5.02 4.09
C MET A 133 25.45 5.89 5.06
N LEU A 134 24.55 5.26 5.81
CA LEU A 134 23.64 5.92 6.74
C LEU A 134 24.33 6.20 8.08
N THR A 135 24.04 7.34 8.68
CA THR A 135 24.33 7.55 10.10
C THR A 135 23.45 6.68 10.98
N GLU A 136 23.84 6.43 12.22
CA GLU A 136 23.03 5.65 13.18
C GLU A 136 21.61 6.22 13.33
N GLU A 137 21.48 7.55 13.46
CA GLU A 137 20.18 8.23 13.56
C GLU A 137 19.30 8.02 12.31
N GLN A 138 19.91 8.04 11.13
CA GLN A 138 19.19 7.79 9.88
C GLN A 138 18.75 6.33 9.79
N GLN A 139 19.57 5.41 10.22
CA GLN A 139 19.25 3.98 10.23
C GLN A 139 18.11 3.67 11.20
N GLU A 140 18.13 4.24 12.42
CA GLU A 140 17.03 4.13 13.38
C GLU A 140 15.72 4.72 12.84
N SER A 141 15.80 5.90 12.19
CA SER A 141 14.62 6.53 11.58
C SER A 141 14.00 5.68 10.47
N LEU A 142 14.83 5.12 9.58
CA LEU A 142 14.36 4.25 8.50
C LEU A 142 13.81 2.93 9.03
N GLN A 143 14.43 2.38 10.07
CA GLN A 143 13.92 1.17 10.73
C GLN A 143 12.54 1.41 11.33
N HIS A 144 12.36 2.52 12.05
CA HIS A 144 11.06 2.87 12.63
C HIS A 144 9.98 3.06 11.53
N GLN A 145 10.33 3.73 10.42
CA GLN A 145 9.41 3.88 9.29
C GLN A 145 9.06 2.53 8.65
N SER A 146 10.02 1.61 8.55
CA SER A 146 9.79 0.26 8.04
C SER A 146 8.79 -0.50 8.92
N GLU A 147 8.96 -0.45 10.23
CA GLU A 147 8.05 -1.08 11.20
C GLU A 147 6.64 -0.48 11.14
N GLU A 148 6.51 0.85 10.99
CA GLU A 148 5.21 1.49 10.81
C GLU A 148 4.52 1.04 9.51
N LEU A 149 5.27 0.89 8.41
CA LEU A 149 4.72 0.39 7.15
C LEU A 149 4.34 -1.09 7.22
N GLU A 150 5.13 -1.93 7.86
CA GLU A 150 4.76 -3.33 8.12
C GLU A 150 3.48 -3.41 8.96
N CYS A 151 3.36 -2.60 10.00
CA CYS A 151 2.12 -2.49 10.78
C CYS A 151 0.93 -2.09 9.90
N CYS A 152 1.09 -1.11 9.01
CA CYS A 152 0.05 -0.73 8.05
C CYS A 152 -0.36 -1.90 7.14
N ILE A 153 0.61 -2.64 6.61
CA ILE A 153 0.36 -3.81 5.74
C ILE A 153 -0.46 -4.85 6.50
N HIS A 154 -0.04 -5.19 7.73
CA HIS A 154 -0.76 -6.15 8.57
C HIS A 154 -2.20 -5.70 8.86
N LEU A 155 -2.39 -4.43 9.23
CA LEU A 155 -3.72 -3.87 9.51
C LEU A 155 -4.62 -3.89 8.26
N LEU A 156 -4.09 -3.52 7.10
CA LEU A 156 -4.84 -3.56 5.84
C LEU A 156 -5.29 -4.99 5.50
N VAL A 157 -4.41 -5.98 5.64
CA VAL A 157 -4.75 -7.39 5.41
C VAL A 157 -5.78 -7.88 6.42
N GLN A 158 -5.61 -7.58 7.71
CA GLN A 158 -6.57 -7.95 8.76
C GLN A 158 -7.95 -7.34 8.54
N THR A 159 -8.02 -6.14 7.97
CA THR A 159 -9.29 -5.47 7.64
C THR A 159 -9.91 -5.94 6.33
N GLY A 160 -9.29 -6.88 5.63
CA GLY A 160 -9.85 -7.54 4.45
C GLY A 160 -9.29 -7.04 3.11
N ALA A 161 -8.18 -6.30 3.11
CA ALA A 161 -7.51 -5.98 1.86
C ALA A 161 -7.04 -7.26 1.15
N SER A 162 -7.38 -7.38 -0.13
CA SER A 162 -7.04 -8.58 -0.91
C SER A 162 -5.58 -8.55 -1.37
N ILE A 163 -4.83 -9.58 -1.01
CA ILE A 163 -3.47 -9.81 -1.54
C ILE A 163 -3.47 -10.23 -3.01
N TYR A 164 -4.63 -10.63 -3.55
CA TYR A 164 -4.81 -11.07 -4.93
C TYR A 164 -5.12 -9.93 -5.90
N SER A 165 -5.37 -8.72 -5.38
CA SER A 165 -5.65 -7.55 -6.22
C SER A 165 -4.50 -7.27 -7.16
N ARG A 166 -4.84 -6.93 -8.39
CA ARG A 166 -3.88 -6.54 -9.43
C ARG A 166 -3.96 -5.05 -9.66
N ASP A 167 -2.83 -4.39 -9.83
CA ASP A 167 -2.87 -3.00 -10.26
C ASP A 167 -3.33 -2.89 -11.73
N VAL A 168 -3.98 -1.77 -12.05
CA VAL A 168 -4.61 -1.58 -13.37
C VAL A 168 -3.57 -1.42 -14.48
N LYS A 169 -2.40 -0.88 -14.17
CA LYS A 169 -1.39 -0.52 -15.17
C LYS A 169 -0.46 -1.66 -15.53
N SER A 170 0.02 -2.39 -14.52
CA SER A 170 1.02 -3.45 -14.71
C SER A 170 0.48 -4.85 -14.47
N ASN A 171 -0.77 -4.98 -14.06
CA ASN A 171 -1.41 -6.25 -13.71
C ASN A 171 -0.63 -7.05 -12.64
N LYS A 172 0.19 -6.35 -11.81
CA LYS A 172 0.98 -6.93 -10.73
C LYS A 172 0.17 -7.03 -9.45
N THR A 173 0.38 -8.10 -8.71
CA THR A 173 -0.06 -8.26 -7.32
C THR A 173 1.04 -7.78 -6.37
N VAL A 174 0.74 -7.70 -5.07
CA VAL A 174 1.74 -7.41 -4.03
C VAL A 174 2.90 -8.41 -4.04
N LEU A 175 2.64 -9.69 -4.41
CA LEU A 175 3.68 -10.70 -4.54
C LEU A 175 4.71 -10.34 -5.62
N HIS A 176 4.27 -9.89 -6.79
CA HIS A 176 5.16 -9.46 -7.86
C HIS A 176 6.05 -8.30 -7.45
N TYR A 177 5.49 -7.32 -6.70
CA TYR A 177 6.25 -6.18 -6.20
C TYR A 177 7.28 -6.56 -5.15
N THR A 178 6.96 -7.50 -4.23
CA THR A 178 7.93 -7.97 -3.23
C THR A 178 9.09 -8.72 -3.87
N VAL A 179 8.81 -9.53 -4.88
CA VAL A 179 9.86 -10.26 -5.62
C VAL A 179 10.74 -9.31 -6.43
N GLN A 180 10.13 -8.38 -7.16
CA GLN A 180 10.86 -7.42 -8.00
C GLN A 180 11.88 -6.61 -7.21
N ASP A 181 11.57 -6.22 -6.00
CA ASP A 181 12.42 -5.40 -5.13
C ASP A 181 13.23 -6.23 -4.11
N GLY A 182 13.15 -7.55 -4.18
CA GLY A 182 13.92 -8.43 -3.30
C GLY A 182 13.48 -8.41 -1.83
N ASN A 183 12.24 -8.05 -1.55
CA ASN A 183 11.70 -7.91 -0.20
C ASN A 183 11.29 -9.28 0.40
N ILE A 184 12.27 -9.97 0.96
CA ILE A 184 12.10 -11.34 1.49
C ILE A 184 11.12 -11.37 2.68
N SER A 185 11.14 -10.38 3.55
CA SER A 185 10.26 -10.29 4.72
C SER A 185 8.78 -10.32 4.30
N LEU A 186 8.39 -9.39 3.42
CA LEU A 186 7.02 -9.34 2.92
C LEU A 186 6.68 -10.50 1.99
N LEU A 187 7.66 -11.04 1.25
CA LEU A 187 7.44 -12.23 0.42
C LEU A 187 7.02 -13.43 1.30
N ARG A 188 7.75 -13.70 2.38
CA ARG A 188 7.39 -14.76 3.35
C ARG A 188 5.99 -14.54 3.90
N TYR A 189 5.71 -13.34 4.36
CA TYR A 189 4.40 -12.98 4.92
C TYR A 189 3.25 -13.28 3.96
N PHE A 190 3.34 -12.84 2.70
CA PHE A 190 2.27 -13.07 1.72
C PHE A 190 2.17 -14.55 1.29
N LEU A 191 3.27 -15.27 1.22
CA LEU A 191 3.26 -16.69 0.92
C LEU A 191 2.63 -17.50 2.04
N GLU A 192 2.91 -17.18 3.30
CA GLU A 192 2.31 -17.81 4.48
C GLU A 192 0.80 -17.55 4.53
N LEU A 193 0.35 -16.34 4.26
CA LEU A 193 -1.08 -16.03 4.18
C LEU A 193 -1.81 -16.84 3.11
N ASN A 194 -1.12 -17.22 2.05
CA ASN A 194 -1.69 -17.99 0.94
C ASN A 194 -1.52 -19.51 1.12
N ALA A 195 -0.80 -19.99 2.13
CA ALA A 195 -0.32 -21.38 2.25
C ALA A 195 -1.42 -22.46 2.03
N PHE A 196 -2.69 -22.15 2.31
CA PHE A 196 -3.81 -23.08 2.20
C PHE A 196 -4.84 -22.71 1.11
N LYS A 197 -4.58 -21.69 0.28
CA LYS A 197 -5.61 -21.15 -0.61
C LYS A 197 -5.47 -21.54 -2.07
N SER A 198 -4.40 -21.17 -2.73
CA SER A 198 -4.29 -21.44 -4.17
C SER A 198 -2.86 -21.32 -4.70
N LYS A 199 -2.44 -22.30 -5.51
CA LYS A 199 -1.21 -22.22 -6.31
C LYS A 199 -1.30 -21.15 -7.39
N ASP A 200 -2.49 -20.74 -7.78
CA ASP A 200 -2.71 -19.70 -8.78
C ASP A 200 -2.12 -18.37 -8.37
N PHE A 201 -2.11 -18.06 -7.05
CA PHE A 201 -1.53 -16.82 -6.54
C PHE A 201 -0.04 -16.70 -6.89
N VAL A 202 0.72 -17.78 -6.69
CA VAL A 202 2.17 -17.80 -6.92
C VAL A 202 2.48 -17.86 -8.43
N ASN A 203 1.60 -18.51 -9.21
CA ASN A 203 1.78 -18.71 -10.64
C ASN A 203 1.08 -17.66 -11.52
N ASN A 204 0.45 -16.66 -10.92
CA ASN A 204 -0.17 -15.57 -11.66
C ASN A 204 0.85 -14.82 -12.51
N LYS A 205 0.46 -14.49 -13.73
CA LYS A 205 1.30 -13.71 -14.67
C LYS A 205 0.97 -12.22 -14.61
N ALA A 206 2.01 -11.39 -14.57
CA ALA A 206 1.95 -9.96 -14.82
C ALA A 206 2.82 -9.65 -16.05
N HIS A 207 2.23 -9.06 -17.09
CA HIS A 207 2.88 -8.90 -18.41
C HIS A 207 3.51 -10.20 -18.95
N GLY A 208 2.83 -11.32 -18.74
CA GLY A 208 3.29 -12.63 -19.18
C GLY A 208 4.26 -13.36 -18.25
N ASN A 209 4.90 -12.66 -17.30
CA ASN A 209 5.87 -13.23 -16.37
C ASN A 209 5.23 -13.62 -15.04
N THR A 210 5.58 -14.79 -14.51
CA THR A 210 5.25 -15.17 -13.14
C THR A 210 6.24 -14.54 -12.15
N ALA A 211 5.93 -14.59 -10.87
CA ALA A 211 6.87 -14.18 -9.82
C ALA A 211 8.22 -14.91 -9.91
N LEU A 212 8.21 -16.19 -10.33
CA LEU A 212 9.44 -16.98 -10.51
C LEU A 212 10.28 -16.49 -11.69
N HIS A 213 9.68 -16.03 -12.80
CA HIS A 213 10.42 -15.37 -13.88
C HIS A 213 11.12 -14.10 -13.40
N MET A 214 10.41 -13.28 -12.61
CA MET A 214 10.96 -12.04 -12.03
C MET A 214 12.11 -12.35 -11.07
N ALA A 215 11.96 -13.36 -10.21
CA ALA A 215 13.00 -13.80 -9.27
C ALA A 215 14.24 -14.29 -10.00
N ALA A 216 14.08 -15.07 -11.08
CA ALA A 216 15.20 -15.58 -11.88
C ALA A 216 16.00 -14.45 -12.57
N ALA A 217 15.35 -13.33 -12.89
CA ALA A 217 15.97 -12.15 -13.51
C ALA A 217 16.69 -11.23 -12.52
N LEU A 218 16.56 -11.44 -11.22
CA LEU A 218 17.28 -10.66 -10.20
C LEU A 218 18.80 -10.91 -10.27
N PRO A 219 19.63 -9.97 -9.77
CA PRO A 219 21.07 -10.21 -9.62
C PRO A 219 21.37 -11.49 -8.86
N ARG A 220 22.40 -12.23 -9.30
CA ARG A 220 22.81 -13.50 -8.68
C ARG A 220 23.48 -13.25 -7.32
N ASP A 221 22.70 -13.16 -6.28
CA ASP A 221 23.15 -13.04 -4.90
C ASP A 221 22.45 -14.05 -3.99
N LYS A 222 22.72 -13.94 -2.69
CA LYS A 222 22.07 -14.79 -1.68
C LYS A 222 20.55 -14.57 -1.65
N ASN A 223 20.11 -13.34 -1.84
CA ASN A 223 18.69 -12.97 -1.79
C ASN A 223 17.91 -13.58 -2.95
N GLN A 224 18.48 -13.55 -4.17
CA GLN A 224 17.86 -14.21 -5.33
C GLN A 224 17.61 -15.70 -5.06
N LYS A 225 18.62 -16.40 -4.55
CA LYS A 225 18.52 -17.85 -4.26
C LYS A 225 17.41 -18.13 -3.24
N GLU A 226 17.35 -17.32 -2.19
CA GLU A 226 16.34 -17.45 -1.15
C GLU A 226 14.93 -17.18 -1.70
N ILE A 227 14.75 -16.13 -2.51
CA ILE A 227 13.47 -15.81 -3.14
C ILE A 227 13.00 -16.94 -4.06
N VAL A 228 13.89 -17.45 -4.92
CA VAL A 228 13.57 -18.58 -5.81
C VAL A 228 13.15 -19.80 -5.00
N GLN A 229 13.90 -20.15 -3.94
CA GLN A 229 13.58 -21.30 -3.08
C GLN A 229 12.22 -21.14 -2.40
N LEU A 230 11.95 -19.96 -1.83
CA LEU A 230 10.67 -19.66 -1.19
C LEU A 230 9.49 -19.81 -2.17
N LEU A 231 9.63 -19.32 -3.40
CA LEU A 231 8.58 -19.44 -4.40
C LEU A 231 8.34 -20.92 -4.79
N LEU A 232 9.41 -21.69 -4.98
CA LEU A 232 9.32 -23.13 -5.30
C LEU A 232 8.67 -23.92 -4.17
N ASP A 233 9.05 -23.66 -2.92
CA ASP A 233 8.49 -24.32 -1.72
C ASP A 233 6.99 -24.04 -1.56
N HIS A 234 6.50 -22.92 -2.09
CA HIS A 234 5.08 -22.55 -2.08
C HIS A 234 4.35 -22.86 -3.39
N GLY A 235 4.93 -23.67 -4.27
CA GLY A 235 4.27 -24.22 -5.44
C GLY A 235 4.39 -23.39 -6.72
N ALA A 236 5.42 -22.56 -6.83
CA ALA A 236 5.76 -21.95 -8.11
C ALA A 236 6.16 -23.03 -9.11
N ASP A 237 5.59 -22.98 -10.30
CA ASP A 237 5.83 -23.94 -11.36
C ASP A 237 6.93 -23.44 -12.30
N PRO A 238 8.13 -24.06 -12.32
CA PRO A 238 9.25 -23.66 -13.16
C PRO A 238 9.06 -23.99 -14.64
N SER A 239 8.02 -24.75 -14.99
CA SER A 239 7.71 -25.11 -16.37
C SER A 239 6.88 -24.08 -17.12
N ILE A 240 6.28 -23.11 -16.40
CA ILE A 240 5.44 -22.09 -17.02
C ILE A 240 6.29 -21.22 -17.94
N ARG A 241 5.77 -20.96 -19.14
CA ARG A 241 6.40 -20.10 -20.13
C ARG A 241 5.78 -18.71 -20.14
N ASN A 242 6.60 -17.68 -20.34
CA ASN A 242 6.14 -16.30 -20.52
C ASN A 242 5.66 -16.03 -21.96
N LEU A 243 5.44 -14.76 -22.32
CA LEU A 243 5.01 -14.36 -23.67
C LEU A 243 6.08 -14.61 -24.75
N ASP A 244 7.34 -14.60 -24.38
CA ASP A 244 8.48 -14.88 -25.26
C ASP A 244 8.79 -16.38 -25.36
N ASN A 245 7.92 -17.22 -24.78
CA ASN A 245 8.06 -18.66 -24.69
C ASN A 245 9.23 -19.14 -23.79
N ASP A 246 9.76 -18.26 -22.94
CA ASP A 246 10.83 -18.55 -22.01
C ASP A 246 10.31 -19.09 -20.67
N GLN A 247 11.02 -20.07 -20.12
CA GLN A 247 10.84 -20.54 -18.76
C GLN A 247 11.64 -19.65 -17.78
N PRO A 248 11.33 -19.64 -16.47
CA PRO A 248 12.07 -18.84 -15.49
C PRO A 248 13.59 -19.02 -15.55
N ILE A 249 14.08 -20.22 -15.81
CA ILE A 249 15.51 -20.52 -15.91
C ILE A 249 16.22 -19.73 -17.01
N HIS A 250 15.51 -19.40 -18.10
CA HIS A 250 16.08 -18.63 -19.21
C HIS A 250 16.23 -17.14 -18.91
N MET A 251 15.56 -16.64 -17.83
CA MET A 251 15.64 -15.24 -17.40
C MET A 251 16.90 -14.94 -16.57
N ALA A 252 17.65 -15.98 -16.18
CA ALA A 252 18.83 -15.79 -15.34
C ALA A 252 19.89 -14.95 -16.08
N PRO A 253 20.50 -13.92 -15.43
CA PRO A 253 21.55 -13.11 -16.04
C PRO A 253 22.69 -14.00 -16.54
N SER A 254 23.16 -13.73 -17.76
CA SER A 254 24.39 -14.35 -18.26
C SER A 254 25.54 -13.97 -17.33
N GLY A 255 26.22 -14.96 -16.76
CA GLY A 255 27.32 -14.79 -15.82
C GLY A 255 28.53 -14.14 -16.47
#